data_84138b00ef2f3995e6e733841764ce35
#
_entry.id   84138b00ef2f3995e6e733841764ce35
#
_cell.length_a   1.000
_cell.length_b   1.000
_cell.length_c   1.000
_cell.angle_alpha   90.00
_cell.angle_beta   90.00
_cell.angle_gamma   90.00
#
_symmetry.space_group_name_H-M   'P 1'
#
loop_
_entity.id
_entity.type
_entity.pdbx_description
1 polymer ?
#
loop_
_entity_poly.entity_id
_entity_poly.type
_entity_poly.pdbx_seq_one_letter_code
_entity_poly.pdbx_strand_id
1 'polypeptide(L)'
;MNFNIESFDAHSSARAGTLHTDHGKITTPIFMPVGTIGSVKGVFHRDLTEQIKAQIILGNTYHLYLRPGTDLLKQAGGVHKFMNWKLPILTDSGGYQVFSLAANRKITEEGVNFSSHIDGSKHMFSPEKSMEIQRYIGADIIMAFDECPPYPSDYTYAKNSMHLTHRWLDRCINYLDKNKEIYGYKQHLFPIVQGSTYKDLRKQSAEYIASKNCSGNAIGGLSVGEPTEMMYEHTQDVCDILPKDKPRYLMGVGTPWNILECIALGIDMFDCVMPTRNARNGQIFTAEGVINIKNKKWENDFSLLDSSLSAFVDQTYSKAYIRHLFMAKEILGPMITSMHNLVFYLWLVNEAREKIKDGTFTHWKNIMVKKMSTRL
;
A
#
# COMPACT_ATOMS: atom_id res chain seq x y z
N MET A 1 8.77 12.39 12.30
CA MET A 1 9.30 11.30 11.46
C MET A 1 10.58 11.78 10.81
N ASN A 2 11.61 10.95 10.77
CA ASN A 2 12.87 11.26 10.10
C ASN A 2 13.07 10.25 8.96
N PHE A 3 13.43 10.76 7.77
CA PHE A 3 13.75 9.93 6.61
C PHE A 3 15.18 10.21 6.18
N ASN A 4 16.03 9.21 6.29
CA ASN A 4 17.45 9.28 5.94
C ASN A 4 17.69 8.50 4.66
N ILE A 5 18.13 9.17 3.60
CA ILE A 5 18.55 8.51 2.37
C ILE A 5 19.99 8.05 2.56
N GLU A 6 20.27 6.79 2.25
CA GLU A 6 21.56 6.12 2.45
C GLU A 6 22.32 5.95 1.13
N SER A 7 21.59 5.68 0.03
CA SER A 7 22.18 5.46 -1.29
C SER A 7 21.24 5.85 -2.41
N PHE A 8 21.81 6.18 -3.56
CA PHE A 8 21.11 6.41 -4.82
C PHE A 8 21.65 5.48 -5.88
N ASP A 9 20.81 5.01 -6.78
CA ASP A 9 21.25 4.34 -8.01
C ASP A 9 21.83 5.36 -8.98
N ALA A 10 22.94 5.02 -9.64
CA ALA A 10 23.63 5.95 -10.56
C ALA A 10 22.88 6.13 -11.90
N HIS A 11 21.97 5.23 -12.24
CA HIS A 11 21.35 5.15 -13.57
C HIS A 11 19.81 5.34 -13.53
N SER A 12 19.25 5.64 -12.36
CA SER A 12 17.82 5.90 -12.17
C SER A 12 17.56 6.81 -10.98
N SER A 13 16.30 7.13 -10.70
CA SER A 13 15.92 7.87 -9.49
C SER A 13 15.73 7.00 -8.26
N ALA A 14 16.08 5.70 -8.35
CA ALA A 14 15.94 4.76 -7.24
C ALA A 14 16.83 5.17 -6.06
N ARG A 15 16.31 5.00 -4.86
CA ARG A 15 17.01 5.36 -3.63
C ARG A 15 16.72 4.36 -2.51
N ALA A 16 17.73 4.09 -1.70
CA ALA A 16 17.62 3.34 -0.47
C ALA A 16 17.65 4.29 0.73
N GLY A 17 16.73 4.12 1.67
CA GLY A 17 16.66 4.97 2.85
C GLY A 17 16.12 4.23 4.08
N THR A 18 16.02 4.95 5.20
CA THR A 18 15.42 4.47 6.43
C THR A 18 14.48 5.53 6.99
N LEU A 19 13.26 5.12 7.25
CA LEU A 19 12.20 5.90 7.86
C LEU A 19 12.06 5.50 9.33
N HIS A 20 11.94 6.49 10.23
CA HIS A 20 11.80 6.26 11.67
C HIS A 20 10.42 6.70 12.14
N THR A 21 9.71 5.80 12.81
CA THR A 21 8.47 6.07 13.55
C THR A 21 8.68 5.72 15.03
N ASP A 22 7.69 6.04 15.87
CA ASP A 22 7.76 5.71 17.30
C ASP A 22 7.66 4.19 17.56
N HIS A 23 7.11 3.40 16.61
CA HIS A 23 7.04 1.93 16.70
C HIS A 23 8.17 1.22 15.94
N GLY A 24 9.14 1.92 15.35
CA GLY A 24 10.29 1.29 14.76
C GLY A 24 10.79 1.90 13.45
N LYS A 25 11.76 1.20 12.87
CA LYS A 25 12.41 1.57 11.62
C LYS A 25 11.76 0.86 10.44
N ILE A 26 11.71 1.55 9.30
CA ILE A 26 11.24 1.02 8.03
C ILE A 26 12.33 1.29 7.00
N THR A 27 12.93 0.24 6.45
CA THR A 27 13.90 0.37 5.35
C THR A 27 13.18 0.47 4.02
N THR A 28 13.57 1.41 3.18
CA THR A 28 12.96 1.63 1.86
C THR A 28 13.93 1.25 0.73
N PRO A 29 13.43 0.81 -0.44
CA PRO A 29 12.01 0.61 -0.79
C PRO A 29 11.32 -0.44 0.09
N ILE A 30 9.99 -0.28 0.33
CA ILE A 30 9.22 -1.21 1.16
C ILE A 30 7.84 -1.50 0.54
N PHE A 31 7.39 -2.75 0.67
CA PHE A 31 6.02 -3.15 0.40
C PHE A 31 5.27 -3.37 1.73
N MET A 32 4.07 -2.82 1.86
CA MET A 32 3.24 -2.90 3.06
C MET A 32 2.15 -3.96 2.87
N PRO A 33 2.21 -5.11 3.57
CA PRO A 33 1.10 -6.05 3.58
C PRO A 33 -0.20 -5.41 4.06
N VAL A 34 -1.31 -5.65 3.34
CA VAL A 34 -2.61 -5.04 3.66
C VAL A 34 -3.35 -5.87 4.69
N GLY A 35 -3.52 -5.29 5.88
CA GLY A 35 -4.31 -5.81 6.99
C GLY A 35 -5.62 -5.04 7.16
N THR A 36 -6.57 -5.20 6.24
CA THR A 36 -7.80 -4.41 6.05
C THR A 36 -8.54 -4.07 7.34
N ILE A 37 -8.76 -5.06 8.20
CA ILE A 37 -9.49 -4.93 9.48
C ILE A 37 -8.58 -5.27 10.68
N GLY A 38 -7.32 -4.85 10.61
CA GLY A 38 -6.32 -5.24 11.61
C GLY A 38 -5.84 -6.68 11.46
N SER A 39 -5.98 -7.28 10.28
CA SER A 39 -5.53 -8.66 10.01
C SER A 39 -5.14 -8.82 8.55
N VAL A 40 -3.95 -9.30 8.29
CA VAL A 40 -3.52 -9.76 6.96
C VAL A 40 -4.13 -11.13 6.70
N LYS A 41 -4.92 -11.23 5.64
CA LYS A 41 -5.80 -12.40 5.41
C LYS A 41 -5.01 -13.70 5.28
N GLY A 42 -5.29 -14.65 6.18
CA GLY A 42 -4.72 -16.00 6.16
C GLY A 42 -3.29 -16.09 6.70
N VAL A 43 -2.78 -15.05 7.39
CA VAL A 43 -1.42 -15.02 7.92
C VAL A 43 -1.42 -14.60 9.39
N PHE A 44 -0.75 -15.37 10.24
CA PHE A 44 -0.55 -15.01 11.64
C PHE A 44 0.43 -13.85 11.80
N HIS A 45 0.27 -13.04 12.86
CA HIS A 45 1.18 -11.94 13.18
C HIS A 45 2.62 -12.41 13.41
N ARG A 46 2.80 -13.58 14.04
CA ARG A 46 4.12 -14.21 14.18
C ARG A 46 4.78 -14.41 12.81
N ASP A 47 4.05 -14.96 11.85
CA ASP A 47 4.60 -15.25 10.52
C ASP A 47 4.85 -13.98 9.71
N LEU A 48 4.07 -12.91 9.95
CA LEU A 48 4.35 -11.58 9.39
C LEU A 48 5.70 -11.04 9.86
N THR A 49 6.07 -11.25 11.13
CA THR A 49 7.33 -10.77 11.70
C THR A 49 8.51 -11.71 11.42
N GLU A 50 8.34 -13.01 11.62
CA GLU A 50 9.44 -13.98 11.61
C GLU A 50 9.77 -14.51 10.20
N GLN A 51 8.76 -14.73 9.37
CA GLN A 51 8.91 -15.34 8.05
C GLN A 51 8.86 -14.30 6.93
N ILE A 52 7.83 -13.46 6.93
CA ILE A 52 7.62 -12.42 5.91
C ILE A 52 8.54 -11.22 6.17
N LYS A 53 8.92 -10.99 7.44
CA LYS A 53 9.77 -9.87 7.88
C LYS A 53 9.16 -8.51 7.54
N ALA A 54 7.83 -8.41 7.68
CA ALA A 54 7.10 -7.17 7.47
C ALA A 54 7.52 -6.14 8.53
N GLN A 55 7.97 -4.97 8.08
CA GLN A 55 8.38 -3.87 8.96
C GLN A 55 7.25 -2.88 9.22
N ILE A 56 6.23 -2.89 8.38
CA ILE A 56 5.03 -2.04 8.43
C ILE A 56 3.89 -2.79 7.77
N ILE A 57 2.67 -2.59 8.25
CA ILE A 57 1.44 -3.06 7.60
C ILE A 57 0.49 -1.90 7.35
N LEU A 58 -0.45 -2.08 6.43
CA LEU A 58 -1.47 -1.09 6.13
C LEU A 58 -2.84 -1.54 6.67
N GLY A 59 -3.52 -0.68 7.42
CA GLY A 59 -4.92 -0.84 7.84
C GLY A 59 -5.86 0.07 7.06
N ASN A 60 -7.11 -0.34 6.86
CA ASN A 60 -8.08 0.50 6.15
C ASN A 60 -9.01 1.22 7.13
N THR A 61 -8.95 2.55 7.13
CA THR A 61 -9.72 3.43 8.02
C THR A 61 -11.22 3.19 7.93
N TYR A 62 -11.79 3.12 6.72
CA TYR A 62 -13.20 2.85 6.49
C TYR A 62 -13.65 1.53 7.14
N HIS A 63 -12.90 0.47 6.94
CA HIS A 63 -13.26 -0.84 7.46
C HIS A 63 -13.12 -0.91 8.99
N LEU A 64 -12.05 -0.35 9.55
CA LEU A 64 -11.83 -0.30 11.00
C LEU A 64 -12.86 0.60 11.72
N TYR A 65 -13.31 1.67 11.06
CA TYR A 65 -14.39 2.53 11.55
C TYR A 65 -15.72 1.77 11.64
N LEU A 66 -16.08 1.01 10.60
CA LEU A 66 -17.34 0.25 10.61
C LEU A 66 -17.27 -0.98 11.51
N ARG A 67 -16.10 -1.64 11.57
CA ARG A 67 -15.89 -2.85 12.38
C ARG A 67 -14.40 -3.02 12.71
N PRO A 68 -14.00 -3.02 13.98
CA PRO A 68 -14.83 -3.14 15.19
C PRO A 68 -15.48 -1.84 15.67
N GLY A 69 -15.17 -0.69 15.05
CA GLY A 69 -15.63 0.62 15.45
C GLY A 69 -14.60 1.38 16.28
N THR A 70 -14.65 2.72 16.19
CA THR A 70 -13.67 3.60 16.83
C THR A 70 -13.72 3.58 18.34
N ASP A 71 -14.92 3.41 18.95
CA ASP A 71 -15.06 3.39 20.40
C ASP A 71 -14.35 2.20 21.03
N LEU A 72 -14.49 1.01 20.40
CA LEU A 72 -13.80 -0.19 20.86
C LEU A 72 -12.28 -0.04 20.67
N LEU A 73 -11.82 0.48 19.54
CA LEU A 73 -10.39 0.70 19.32
C LEU A 73 -9.80 1.71 20.31
N LYS A 74 -10.53 2.77 20.64
CA LYS A 74 -10.12 3.75 21.65
C LYS A 74 -10.02 3.11 23.04
N GLN A 75 -11.01 2.30 23.43
CA GLN A 75 -10.99 1.56 24.71
C GLN A 75 -9.83 0.56 24.78
N ALA A 76 -9.50 -0.09 23.66
CA ALA A 76 -8.36 -1.01 23.57
C ALA A 76 -6.98 -0.30 23.66
N GLY A 77 -6.94 1.03 23.51
CA GLY A 77 -5.71 1.80 23.46
C GLY A 77 -5.05 1.85 22.08
N GLY A 78 -5.88 1.84 21.02
CA GLY A 78 -5.48 1.90 19.62
C GLY A 78 -5.28 0.54 18.96
N VAL A 79 -5.13 0.55 17.64
CA VAL A 79 -5.02 -0.68 16.82
C VAL A 79 -3.79 -1.51 17.16
N HIS A 80 -2.68 -0.87 17.51
CA HIS A 80 -1.46 -1.57 17.96
C HIS A 80 -1.72 -2.49 19.15
N LYS A 81 -2.36 -1.97 20.20
CA LYS A 81 -2.73 -2.77 21.38
C LYS A 81 -3.82 -3.78 21.07
N PHE A 82 -4.81 -3.38 20.29
CA PHE A 82 -5.92 -4.26 19.90
C PHE A 82 -5.44 -5.51 19.16
N MET A 83 -4.49 -5.35 18.23
CA MET A 83 -3.91 -6.45 17.46
C MET A 83 -2.73 -7.14 18.16
N ASN A 84 -2.18 -6.55 19.22
CA ASN A 84 -0.87 -6.89 19.77
C ASN A 84 0.26 -6.79 18.71
N TRP A 85 0.20 -5.77 17.86
CA TRP A 85 1.20 -5.50 16.82
C TRP A 85 2.18 -4.42 17.31
N LYS A 86 3.48 -4.71 17.27
CA LYS A 86 4.54 -3.84 17.85
C LYS A 86 5.25 -2.96 16.83
N LEU A 87 5.07 -3.25 15.54
CA LEU A 87 5.75 -2.55 14.45
C LEU A 87 4.86 -1.44 13.85
N PRO A 88 5.41 -0.57 13.01
CA PRO A 88 4.67 0.51 12.36
C PRO A 88 3.39 0.06 11.65
N ILE A 89 2.40 0.96 11.66
CA ILE A 89 1.15 0.82 10.91
C ILE A 89 0.91 2.11 10.12
N LEU A 90 0.48 1.97 8.87
CA LEU A 90 -0.10 3.04 8.08
C LEU A 90 -1.61 2.81 7.95
N THR A 91 -2.43 3.86 8.08
CA THR A 91 -3.84 3.81 7.71
C THR A 91 -4.12 4.67 6.51
N ASP A 92 -4.91 4.15 5.55
CA ASP A 92 -5.44 4.96 4.46
C ASP A 92 -6.42 6.03 4.96
N SER A 93 -6.87 6.92 4.05
CA SER A 93 -7.81 7.99 4.38
C SER A 93 -9.25 7.50 4.64
N GLY A 94 -9.58 6.30 4.16
CA GLY A 94 -10.96 5.81 4.03
C GLY A 94 -11.68 6.32 2.78
N GLY A 95 -11.14 7.32 2.09
CA GLY A 95 -11.75 7.94 0.91
C GLY A 95 -12.03 6.94 -0.20
N TYR A 96 -11.02 6.23 -0.67
CA TYR A 96 -11.16 5.26 -1.77
C TYR A 96 -12.25 4.21 -1.50
N GLN A 97 -12.35 3.67 -0.28
CA GLN A 97 -13.35 2.66 0.07
C GLN A 97 -14.77 3.26 0.10
N VAL A 98 -14.93 4.49 0.58
CA VAL A 98 -16.19 5.22 0.49
C VAL A 98 -16.60 5.43 -0.97
N PHE A 99 -15.63 5.71 -1.86
CA PHE A 99 -15.89 5.88 -3.29
C PHE A 99 -16.16 4.56 -4.02
N SER A 100 -15.49 3.48 -3.66
CA SER A 100 -15.58 2.20 -4.39
C SER A 100 -16.65 1.24 -3.87
N LEU A 101 -16.93 1.24 -2.56
CA LEU A 101 -17.79 0.25 -1.90
C LEU A 101 -19.17 0.80 -1.49
N ALA A 102 -19.29 2.12 -1.28
CA ALA A 102 -20.54 2.67 -0.78
C ALA A 102 -21.55 2.87 -1.91
N ALA A 103 -22.71 2.20 -1.80
CA ALA A 103 -23.87 2.52 -2.60
C ALA A 103 -24.41 3.90 -2.16
N ASN A 104 -24.91 4.70 -3.11
CA ASN A 104 -25.58 6.00 -2.84
C ASN A 104 -24.68 7.02 -2.11
N ARG A 105 -23.43 7.19 -2.57
CA ARG A 105 -22.57 8.26 -2.06
C ARG A 105 -22.92 9.62 -2.63
N LYS A 106 -22.82 10.66 -1.80
CA LYS A 106 -22.92 12.07 -2.22
C LYS A 106 -21.71 12.83 -1.73
N ILE A 107 -20.93 13.37 -2.67
CA ILE A 107 -19.75 14.19 -2.40
C ILE A 107 -20.18 15.65 -2.35
N THR A 108 -19.72 16.37 -1.34
CA THR A 108 -19.93 17.81 -1.17
C THR A 108 -18.63 18.45 -0.67
N GLU A 109 -18.61 19.77 -0.53
CA GLU A 109 -17.46 20.49 0.06
C GLU A 109 -17.19 20.04 1.51
N GLU A 110 -18.24 19.72 2.26
CA GLU A 110 -18.17 19.32 3.66
C GLU A 110 -17.53 17.93 3.83
N GLY A 111 -17.77 17.03 2.86
CA GLY A 111 -17.31 15.64 2.91
C GLY A 111 -18.19 14.70 2.08
N VAL A 112 -18.22 13.43 2.45
CA VAL A 112 -18.91 12.37 1.72
C VAL A 112 -19.95 11.71 2.61
N ASN A 113 -21.23 11.79 2.20
CA ASN A 113 -22.31 11.00 2.78
C ASN A 113 -22.40 9.65 2.07
N PHE A 114 -22.51 8.56 2.84
CA PHE A 114 -22.60 7.22 2.30
C PHE A 114 -23.40 6.28 3.20
N SER A 115 -23.79 5.14 2.64
CA SER A 115 -24.41 4.05 3.40
C SER A 115 -23.41 2.91 3.59
N SER A 116 -23.32 2.39 4.82
CA SER A 116 -22.48 1.23 5.16
C SER A 116 -22.88 0.02 4.33
N HIS A 117 -21.87 -0.68 3.77
CA HIS A 117 -22.10 -1.94 3.05
C HIS A 117 -22.39 -3.12 3.98
N ILE A 118 -22.26 -2.94 5.30
CA ILE A 118 -22.48 -4.01 6.30
C ILE A 118 -23.97 -4.06 6.71
N ASP A 119 -24.56 -2.90 6.99
CA ASP A 119 -25.89 -2.79 7.61
C ASP A 119 -26.77 -1.69 7.01
N GLY A 120 -26.27 -0.95 6.01
CA GLY A 120 -27.01 0.13 5.37
C GLY A 120 -27.09 1.42 6.18
N SER A 121 -26.48 1.50 7.37
CA SER A 121 -26.49 2.72 8.20
C SER A 121 -25.84 3.90 7.46
N LYS A 122 -26.38 5.10 7.72
CA LYS A 122 -25.90 6.33 7.06
C LYS A 122 -24.76 6.96 7.85
N HIS A 123 -23.70 7.32 7.14
CA HIS A 123 -22.50 7.93 7.69
C HIS A 123 -22.07 9.15 6.87
N MET A 124 -21.31 10.02 7.50
CA MET A 124 -20.63 11.13 6.84
C MET A 124 -19.16 11.13 7.21
N PHE A 125 -18.30 11.12 6.20
CA PHE A 125 -16.86 11.38 6.36
C PHE A 125 -16.56 12.79 5.88
N SER A 126 -16.16 13.65 6.80
CA SER A 126 -15.48 14.91 6.50
C SER A 126 -13.96 14.73 6.68
N PRO A 127 -13.13 15.66 6.20
CA PRO A 127 -11.70 15.65 6.51
C PRO A 127 -11.41 15.56 8.00
N GLU A 128 -12.12 16.32 8.82
CA GLU A 128 -11.96 16.31 10.28
C GLU A 128 -12.36 14.96 10.87
N LYS A 129 -13.47 14.37 10.36
CA LYS A 129 -13.93 13.05 10.82
C LYS A 129 -12.96 11.93 10.45
N SER A 130 -12.38 11.96 9.25
CA SER A 130 -11.32 11.02 8.86
C SER A 130 -10.10 11.14 9.77
N MET A 131 -9.66 12.35 10.09
CA MET A 131 -8.56 12.55 11.02
C MET A 131 -8.90 12.08 12.44
N GLU A 132 -10.10 12.36 12.93
CA GLU A 132 -10.57 11.88 14.23
C GLU A 132 -10.55 10.34 14.31
N ILE A 133 -11.09 9.67 13.28
CA ILE A 133 -11.11 8.21 13.18
C ILE A 133 -9.68 7.66 13.22
N GLN A 134 -8.76 8.22 12.42
CA GLN A 134 -7.36 7.79 12.38
C GLN A 134 -6.63 8.08 13.70
N ARG A 135 -7.01 9.15 14.44
CA ARG A 135 -6.54 9.38 15.82
C ARG A 135 -6.98 8.25 16.74
N TYR A 136 -8.23 7.80 16.66
CA TYR A 136 -8.73 6.69 17.49
C TYR A 136 -8.16 5.33 17.07
N ILE A 137 -7.88 5.12 15.79
CA ILE A 137 -7.16 3.93 15.32
C ILE A 137 -5.73 3.93 15.84
N GLY A 138 -5.01 5.06 15.77
CA GLY A 138 -3.69 5.20 16.33
C GLY A 138 -2.57 4.57 15.48
N ALA A 139 -2.62 4.69 14.15
CA ALA A 139 -1.52 4.30 13.27
C ALA A 139 -0.37 5.32 13.33
N ASP A 140 0.86 4.92 12.96
CA ASP A 140 2.04 5.81 12.90
C ASP A 140 1.94 6.79 11.74
N ILE A 141 1.50 6.31 10.59
CA ILE A 141 1.31 7.11 9.38
C ILE A 141 -0.17 7.14 9.04
N ILE A 142 -0.70 8.34 8.85
CA ILE A 142 -2.10 8.59 8.51
C ILE A 142 -2.19 9.35 7.20
N MET A 143 -3.22 9.04 6.40
CA MET A 143 -3.42 9.66 5.10
C MET A 143 -4.43 10.79 5.18
N ALA A 144 -4.15 11.90 4.49
CA ALA A 144 -5.13 12.96 4.32
C ALA A 144 -6.37 12.45 3.58
N PHE A 145 -7.55 12.97 3.95
CA PHE A 145 -8.79 12.62 3.27
C PHE A 145 -8.81 13.23 1.88
N ASP A 146 -9.07 12.41 0.87
CA ASP A 146 -8.98 12.76 -0.55
C ASP A 146 -10.17 12.24 -1.35
N GLU A 147 -10.38 12.81 -2.53
CA GLU A 147 -11.25 12.26 -3.55
C GLU A 147 -10.40 11.64 -4.67
N CYS A 148 -10.61 10.34 -4.93
CA CYS A 148 -9.98 9.62 -6.03
C CYS A 148 -10.98 9.48 -7.20
N PRO A 149 -10.86 10.28 -8.28
CA PRO A 149 -11.71 10.14 -9.45
C PRO A 149 -11.57 8.77 -10.11
N PRO A 150 -12.64 8.21 -10.69
CA PRO A 150 -12.54 7.00 -11.48
C PRO A 150 -11.73 7.24 -12.76
N TYR A 151 -11.21 6.18 -13.37
CA TYR A 151 -10.64 6.24 -14.72
C TYR A 151 -11.60 5.59 -15.73
N PRO A 152 -11.85 6.21 -16.88
CA PRO A 152 -11.49 7.58 -17.25
C PRO A 152 -12.37 8.63 -16.55
N SER A 153 -11.85 9.84 -16.40
CA SER A 153 -12.60 11.03 -15.93
C SER A 153 -12.39 12.17 -16.90
N ASP A 154 -13.39 13.04 -17.08
CA ASP A 154 -13.20 14.27 -17.84
C ASP A 154 -12.32 15.27 -17.08
N TYR A 155 -11.70 16.20 -17.84
CA TYR A 155 -10.77 17.17 -17.29
C TYR A 155 -11.39 18.07 -16.22
N THR A 156 -12.62 18.54 -16.45
CA THR A 156 -13.30 19.47 -15.54
C THR A 156 -13.59 18.79 -14.21
N TYR A 157 -14.08 17.54 -14.25
CA TYR A 157 -14.29 16.76 -13.03
C TYR A 157 -12.97 16.50 -12.29
N ALA A 158 -11.94 16.03 -13.00
CA ALA A 158 -10.62 15.77 -12.42
C ALA A 158 -10.01 17.01 -11.76
N LYS A 159 -10.15 18.19 -12.39
CA LYS A 159 -9.70 19.47 -11.85
C LYS A 159 -10.45 19.87 -10.59
N ASN A 160 -11.77 19.76 -10.60
CA ASN A 160 -12.61 20.11 -9.45
C ASN A 160 -12.34 19.17 -8.26
N SER A 161 -12.20 17.88 -8.51
CA SER A 161 -11.83 16.85 -7.52
C SER A 161 -10.46 17.11 -6.91
N MET A 162 -9.46 17.45 -7.72
CA MET A 162 -8.13 17.83 -7.25
C MET A 162 -8.18 19.04 -6.31
N HIS A 163 -8.90 20.11 -6.70
CA HIS A 163 -9.04 21.28 -5.84
C HIS A 163 -9.83 20.99 -4.55
N LEU A 164 -10.82 20.11 -4.61
CA LEU A 164 -11.54 19.65 -3.42
C LEU A 164 -10.58 18.92 -2.47
N THR A 165 -9.76 17.99 -2.99
CA THR A 165 -8.73 17.28 -2.23
C THR A 165 -7.74 18.24 -1.57
N HIS A 166 -7.34 19.32 -2.26
CA HIS A 166 -6.46 20.34 -1.67
C HIS A 166 -7.11 21.07 -0.48
N ARG A 167 -8.36 21.50 -0.62
CA ARG A 167 -9.10 22.15 0.49
C ARG A 167 -9.33 21.20 1.65
N TRP A 168 -9.61 19.93 1.36
CA TRP A 168 -9.73 18.89 2.38
C TRP A 168 -8.41 18.62 3.10
N LEU A 169 -7.27 18.66 2.40
CA LEU A 169 -5.95 18.57 3.03
C LEU A 169 -5.73 19.69 4.04
N ASP A 170 -6.06 20.94 3.69
CA ASP A 170 -5.92 22.06 4.62
C ASP A 170 -6.78 21.86 5.87
N ARG A 171 -7.98 21.33 5.72
CA ARG A 171 -8.86 20.99 6.85
C ARG A 171 -8.29 19.85 7.69
N CYS A 172 -7.68 18.82 7.08
CA CYS A 172 -6.97 17.76 7.81
C CYS A 172 -5.83 18.31 8.66
N ILE A 173 -4.97 19.16 8.08
CA ILE A 173 -3.85 19.78 8.76
C ILE A 173 -4.37 20.62 9.94
N ASN A 174 -5.34 21.52 9.71
CA ASN A 174 -5.95 22.36 10.74
C ASN A 174 -6.56 21.55 11.89
N TYR A 175 -7.16 20.40 11.60
CA TYR A 175 -7.69 19.50 12.63
C TYR A 175 -6.56 18.92 13.48
N LEU A 176 -5.49 18.43 12.86
CA LEU A 176 -4.37 17.80 13.56
C LEU A 176 -3.60 18.81 14.43
N ASP A 177 -3.45 20.06 13.99
CA ASP A 177 -2.81 21.12 14.74
C ASP A 177 -3.58 21.49 16.02
N LYS A 178 -4.91 21.40 15.96
CA LYS A 178 -5.79 21.72 17.10
C LYS A 178 -6.02 20.54 18.06
N ASN A 179 -5.77 19.31 17.61
CA ASN A 179 -6.07 18.09 18.36
C ASN A 179 -4.81 17.27 18.59
N LYS A 180 -4.42 17.12 19.86
CA LYS A 180 -3.23 16.35 20.26
C LYS A 180 -3.39 14.85 20.02
N GLU A 181 -2.27 14.16 19.98
CA GLU A 181 -2.19 12.69 19.94
C GLU A 181 -2.82 12.09 21.22
N ILE A 182 -3.43 10.90 21.05
CA ILE A 182 -4.18 10.27 22.13
C ILE A 182 -3.33 9.25 22.89
N TYR A 183 -2.38 8.59 22.21
CA TYR A 183 -1.68 7.41 22.74
C TYR A 183 -0.22 7.68 23.14
N GLY A 184 0.22 8.94 23.16
CA GLY A 184 1.55 9.34 23.63
C GLY A 184 2.67 9.19 22.60
N TYR A 185 2.33 8.94 21.32
CA TYR A 185 3.25 8.93 20.18
C TYR A 185 2.70 9.74 19.01
N LYS A 186 3.59 10.18 18.12
CA LYS A 186 3.23 11.01 16.98
C LYS A 186 2.66 10.20 15.84
N GLN A 187 1.59 10.73 15.26
CA GLN A 187 1.05 10.27 13.98
C GLN A 187 1.47 11.24 12.87
N HIS A 188 1.93 10.71 11.77
CA HIS A 188 2.54 11.46 10.67
C HIS A 188 1.60 11.52 9.47
N LEU A 189 1.13 12.73 9.13
CA LEU A 189 0.25 12.94 8.00
C LEU A 189 1.02 12.85 6.68
N PHE A 190 0.48 12.05 5.74
CA PHE A 190 0.87 12.03 4.34
C PHE A 190 -0.27 12.60 3.50
N PRO A 191 -0.08 13.74 2.83
CA PRO A 191 -0.99 14.24 1.81
C PRO A 191 -0.91 13.41 0.54
N ILE A 192 -1.95 13.49 -0.31
CA ILE A 192 -2.11 12.67 -1.50
C ILE A 192 -2.17 13.56 -2.75
N VAL A 193 -1.25 13.35 -3.69
CA VAL A 193 -1.30 13.96 -5.01
C VAL A 193 -2.42 13.31 -5.82
N GLN A 194 -3.35 14.14 -6.34
CA GLN A 194 -4.42 13.74 -7.23
C GLN A 194 -4.29 14.46 -8.58
N GLY A 195 -5.24 14.31 -9.50
CA GLY A 195 -5.22 14.96 -10.82
C GLY A 195 -5.54 14.02 -11.97
N SER A 196 -6.03 12.79 -11.67
CA SER A 196 -6.35 11.74 -12.65
C SER A 196 -5.15 11.50 -13.59
N THR A 197 -5.37 11.41 -14.90
CA THR A 197 -4.33 11.23 -15.94
C THR A 197 -4.04 12.50 -16.71
N TYR A 198 -4.14 13.65 -16.05
CA TYR A 198 -3.84 14.95 -16.65
C TYR A 198 -2.54 15.52 -16.08
N LYS A 199 -1.52 15.65 -16.93
CA LYS A 199 -0.15 16.02 -16.54
C LYS A 199 -0.07 17.37 -15.83
N ASP A 200 -0.80 18.37 -16.31
CA ASP A 200 -0.87 19.71 -15.72
C ASP A 200 -1.51 19.69 -14.33
N LEU A 201 -2.59 18.91 -14.15
CA LEU A 201 -3.24 18.74 -12.85
C LEU A 201 -2.34 18.00 -11.87
N ARG A 202 -1.65 16.93 -12.32
CA ARG A 202 -0.67 16.19 -11.51
C ARG A 202 0.43 17.10 -10.99
N LYS A 203 1.00 17.95 -11.88
CA LYS A 203 2.03 18.92 -11.50
C LYS A 203 1.51 19.94 -10.51
N GLN A 204 0.36 20.56 -10.80
CA GLN A 204 -0.27 21.50 -9.88
C GLN A 204 -0.54 20.88 -8.50
N SER A 205 -1.02 19.65 -8.48
CA SER A 205 -1.25 18.91 -7.22
C SER A 205 0.05 18.63 -6.48
N ALA A 206 1.09 18.18 -7.18
CA ALA A 206 2.40 17.89 -6.56
C ALA A 206 3.03 19.15 -5.95
N GLU A 207 2.97 20.29 -6.63
CA GLU A 207 3.45 21.59 -6.12
C GLU A 207 2.69 22.01 -4.86
N TYR A 208 1.35 21.90 -4.89
CA TYR A 208 0.52 22.23 -3.74
C TYR A 208 0.84 21.34 -2.53
N ILE A 209 0.93 20.02 -2.75
CA ILE A 209 1.26 19.03 -1.71
C ILE A 209 2.66 19.30 -1.14
N ALA A 210 3.66 19.52 -1.98
CA ALA A 210 5.02 19.83 -1.58
C ALA A 210 5.09 21.08 -0.69
N SER A 211 4.29 22.11 -1.00
CA SER A 211 4.23 23.35 -0.21
C SER A 211 3.78 23.17 1.24
N LYS A 212 3.06 22.08 1.54
CA LYS A 212 2.56 21.80 2.90
C LYS A 212 3.65 21.25 3.84
N ASN A 213 4.78 20.82 3.30
CA ASN A 213 5.93 20.31 4.07
C ASN A 213 5.57 19.24 5.10
N CYS A 214 4.66 18.34 4.75
CA CYS A 214 4.28 17.21 5.61
C CYS A 214 5.42 16.19 5.77
N SER A 215 5.21 15.19 6.62
CA SER A 215 6.24 14.19 6.96
C SER A 215 6.63 13.26 5.81
N GLY A 216 5.76 13.08 4.83
CA GLY A 216 5.97 12.33 3.60
C GLY A 216 4.87 12.67 2.62
N ASN A 217 4.89 12.11 1.41
CA ASN A 217 3.92 12.41 0.36
C ASN A 217 3.45 11.13 -0.32
N ALA A 218 2.18 11.07 -0.68
CA ALA A 218 1.62 9.96 -1.44
C ALA A 218 1.14 10.38 -2.82
N ILE A 219 1.12 9.42 -3.74
CA ILE A 219 0.61 9.54 -5.10
C ILE A 219 -0.60 8.61 -5.20
N GLY A 220 -1.79 9.20 -5.30
CA GLY A 220 -3.04 8.49 -5.50
C GLY A 220 -3.61 8.68 -6.90
N GLY A 221 -4.76 8.05 -7.18
CA GLY A 221 -5.47 8.17 -8.45
C GLY A 221 -4.73 7.60 -9.66
N LEU A 222 -3.76 6.70 -9.45
CA LEU A 222 -3.10 5.88 -10.44
C LEU A 222 -3.34 4.40 -10.12
N SER A 223 -3.07 3.49 -11.06
CA SER A 223 -3.40 2.06 -10.96
C SER A 223 -4.91 1.79 -10.77
N VAL A 224 -5.73 2.63 -11.40
CA VAL A 224 -7.20 2.55 -11.35
C VAL A 224 -7.83 2.17 -12.70
N GLY A 225 -7.01 1.73 -13.67
CA GLY A 225 -7.45 1.23 -14.98
C GLY A 225 -6.77 1.89 -16.19
N GLU A 226 -5.92 2.88 -15.97
CA GLU A 226 -5.11 3.51 -17.01
C GLU A 226 -4.01 2.55 -17.54
N PRO A 227 -3.50 2.78 -18.77
CA PRO A 227 -2.33 2.07 -19.30
C PRO A 227 -1.11 2.22 -18.39
N THR A 228 -0.32 1.17 -18.27
CA THR A 228 0.86 1.12 -17.38
C THR A 228 1.88 2.20 -17.71
N GLU A 229 2.11 2.49 -18.98
CA GLU A 229 3.05 3.52 -19.44
C GLU A 229 2.62 4.91 -18.97
N MET A 230 1.32 5.19 -18.99
CA MET A 230 0.75 6.45 -18.48
C MET A 230 0.94 6.56 -16.96
N MET A 231 0.76 5.46 -16.23
CA MET A 231 1.05 5.42 -14.79
C MET A 231 2.52 5.77 -14.51
N TYR A 232 3.46 5.21 -15.28
CA TYR A 232 4.89 5.53 -15.11
C TYR A 232 5.20 6.99 -15.42
N GLU A 233 4.68 7.53 -16.55
CA GLU A 233 4.89 8.93 -16.93
C GLU A 233 4.41 9.88 -15.83
N HIS A 234 3.19 9.69 -15.32
CA HIS A 234 2.65 10.54 -14.25
C HIS A 234 3.35 10.36 -12.92
N THR A 235 3.84 9.15 -12.62
CA THR A 235 4.66 8.92 -11.43
C THR A 235 5.97 9.68 -11.50
N GLN A 236 6.64 9.67 -12.66
CA GLN A 236 7.88 10.43 -12.89
C GLN A 236 7.63 11.93 -12.76
N ASP A 237 6.61 12.49 -13.47
CA ASP A 237 6.25 13.90 -13.42
C ASP A 237 6.04 14.40 -11.97
N VAL A 238 5.39 13.58 -11.13
CA VAL A 238 5.15 13.92 -9.73
C VAL A 238 6.44 13.79 -8.90
N CYS A 239 7.23 12.73 -9.10
CA CYS A 239 8.49 12.53 -8.38
C CYS A 239 9.51 13.63 -8.64
N ASP A 240 9.50 14.26 -9.81
CA ASP A 240 10.39 15.38 -10.16
C ASP A 240 10.10 16.64 -9.32
N ILE A 241 8.85 16.78 -8.83
CA ILE A 241 8.38 17.94 -8.05
C ILE A 241 8.44 17.69 -6.55
N LEU A 242 8.06 16.47 -6.11
CA LEU A 242 8.00 16.15 -4.67
C LEU A 242 9.38 16.26 -4.00
N PRO A 243 9.45 16.74 -2.74
CA PRO A 243 10.68 16.88 -1.98
C PRO A 243 11.51 15.59 -1.99
N LYS A 244 12.82 15.73 -2.22
CA LYS A 244 13.74 14.59 -2.26
C LYS A 244 14.07 14.02 -0.88
N ASP A 245 13.97 14.85 0.16
CA ASP A 245 14.23 14.51 1.55
C ASP A 245 13.03 13.90 2.29
N LYS A 246 11.92 13.66 1.58
CA LYS A 246 10.70 13.05 2.12
C LYS A 246 10.42 11.71 1.45
N PRO A 247 9.84 10.72 2.19
CA PRO A 247 9.41 9.47 1.58
C PRO A 247 8.23 9.69 0.63
N ARG A 248 8.21 8.89 -0.45
CA ARG A 248 7.18 8.91 -1.49
C ARG A 248 6.46 7.57 -1.51
N TYR A 249 5.16 7.61 -1.36
CA TYR A 249 4.31 6.43 -1.32
C TYR A 249 3.40 6.41 -2.57
N LEU A 250 3.55 5.40 -3.42
CA LEU A 250 2.67 5.16 -4.56
C LEU A 250 1.60 4.13 -4.17
N MET A 251 0.35 4.58 -4.12
CA MET A 251 -0.78 3.83 -3.58
C MET A 251 -1.30 2.78 -4.57
N GLY A 252 -1.55 1.56 -4.10
CA GLY A 252 -2.31 0.54 -4.82
C GLY A 252 -1.57 -0.17 -5.96
N VAL A 253 -0.30 0.12 -6.22
CA VAL A 253 0.49 -0.54 -7.27
C VAL A 253 0.98 -1.90 -6.81
N GLY A 254 0.60 -2.97 -7.53
CA GLY A 254 0.74 -4.32 -7.00
C GLY A 254 1.43 -5.35 -7.85
N THR A 255 1.66 -5.16 -9.16
CA THR A 255 2.45 -6.16 -9.90
C THR A 255 3.93 -6.03 -9.59
N PRO A 256 4.68 -7.15 -9.41
CA PRO A 256 6.09 -7.09 -9.04
C PRO A 256 6.95 -6.24 -10.00
N TRP A 257 6.70 -6.33 -11.29
CA TRP A 257 7.42 -5.56 -12.31
C TRP A 257 7.10 -4.06 -12.24
N ASN A 258 5.84 -3.67 -11.99
CA ASN A 258 5.48 -2.26 -11.81
C ASN A 258 6.13 -1.68 -10.55
N ILE A 259 6.24 -2.47 -9.47
CA ILE A 259 6.95 -2.05 -8.26
C ILE A 259 8.41 -1.72 -8.58
N LEU A 260 9.13 -2.60 -9.30
CA LEU A 260 10.54 -2.35 -9.66
C LEU A 260 10.69 -1.14 -10.59
N GLU A 261 9.79 -0.96 -11.58
CA GLU A 261 9.83 0.21 -12.45
C GLU A 261 9.55 1.50 -11.65
N CYS A 262 8.59 1.50 -10.73
CA CYS A 262 8.29 2.67 -9.90
C CYS A 262 9.38 2.95 -8.86
N ILE A 263 10.11 1.95 -8.36
CA ILE A 263 11.33 2.16 -7.57
C ILE A 263 12.37 2.95 -8.40
N ALA A 264 12.56 2.59 -9.68
CA ALA A 264 13.44 3.32 -10.59
C ALA A 264 13.03 4.79 -10.79
N LEU A 265 11.75 5.11 -10.64
CA LEU A 265 11.21 6.47 -10.70
C LEU A 265 11.34 7.24 -9.36
N GLY A 266 11.85 6.60 -8.30
CA GLY A 266 12.10 7.23 -7.01
C GLY A 266 10.99 7.05 -5.97
N ILE A 267 10.16 6.01 -6.09
CA ILE A 267 9.16 5.64 -5.09
C ILE A 267 9.79 4.79 -3.99
N ASP A 268 9.40 5.05 -2.75
CA ASP A 268 9.92 4.40 -1.54
C ASP A 268 8.98 3.37 -0.93
N MET A 269 7.66 3.57 -1.05
CA MET A 269 6.64 2.80 -0.34
C MET A 269 5.53 2.35 -1.28
N PHE A 270 5.05 1.12 -1.09
CA PHE A 270 3.99 0.50 -1.88
C PHE A 270 3.04 -0.29 -1.00
N ASP A 271 1.80 -0.40 -1.44
CA ASP A 271 0.82 -1.35 -0.94
C ASP A 271 -0.01 -1.92 -2.09
N CYS A 272 -0.53 -3.09 -1.90
CA CYS A 272 -1.62 -3.62 -2.73
C CYS A 272 -2.23 -4.87 -2.07
N VAL A 273 -3.50 -5.11 -2.28
CA VAL A 273 -4.16 -6.37 -1.88
C VAL A 273 -3.79 -7.55 -2.78
N MET A 274 -3.13 -7.29 -3.90
CA MET A 274 -2.81 -8.29 -4.94
C MET A 274 -2.07 -9.51 -4.41
N PRO A 275 -1.02 -9.42 -3.59
CA PRO A 275 -0.30 -10.59 -3.12
C PRO A 275 -1.21 -11.63 -2.47
N THR A 276 -2.01 -11.21 -1.50
CA THR A 276 -2.92 -12.13 -0.78
C THR A 276 -4.21 -12.42 -1.54
N ARG A 277 -4.76 -11.46 -2.30
CA ARG A 277 -5.97 -11.69 -3.11
C ARG A 277 -5.70 -12.69 -4.23
N ASN A 278 -4.63 -12.52 -4.97
CA ASN A 278 -4.27 -13.40 -6.07
C ASN A 278 -3.83 -14.78 -5.57
N ALA A 279 -3.09 -14.85 -4.47
CA ALA A 279 -2.74 -16.09 -3.80
C ALA A 279 -3.97 -16.94 -3.47
N ARG A 280 -4.98 -16.35 -2.85
CA ARG A 280 -6.23 -17.06 -2.53
C ARG A 280 -6.99 -17.55 -3.78
N ASN A 281 -6.68 -17.02 -4.94
CA ASN A 281 -7.19 -17.48 -6.23
C ASN A 281 -6.24 -18.43 -6.96
N GLY A 282 -5.09 -18.77 -6.36
CA GLY A 282 -4.11 -19.72 -6.90
C GLY A 282 -3.06 -19.10 -7.82
N GLN A 283 -2.94 -17.77 -7.83
CA GLN A 283 -1.87 -17.08 -8.55
C GLN A 283 -0.69 -16.79 -7.62
N ILE A 284 0.47 -17.26 -8.01
CA ILE A 284 1.71 -17.21 -7.25
C ILE A 284 2.74 -16.43 -8.06
N PHE A 285 3.45 -15.52 -7.39
CA PHE A 285 4.52 -14.72 -7.98
C PHE A 285 5.87 -15.29 -7.56
N THR A 286 6.78 -15.49 -8.51
CA THR A 286 8.15 -15.95 -8.27
C THR A 286 9.15 -15.10 -9.05
N ALA A 287 10.43 -15.25 -8.75
CA ALA A 287 11.50 -14.58 -9.50
C ALA A 287 11.56 -15.01 -10.98
N GLU A 288 11.07 -16.20 -11.31
CA GLU A 288 11.07 -16.76 -12.67
C GLU A 288 9.79 -16.46 -13.44
N GLY A 289 8.71 -16.04 -12.77
CA GLY A 289 7.44 -15.72 -13.43
C GLY A 289 6.22 -15.99 -12.57
N VAL A 290 5.05 -15.96 -13.19
CA VAL A 290 3.74 -16.13 -12.56
C VAL A 290 3.23 -17.55 -12.74
N ILE A 291 2.93 -18.22 -11.64
CA ILE A 291 2.33 -19.56 -11.58
C ILE A 291 0.82 -19.45 -11.35
N ASN A 292 0.02 -20.13 -12.17
CA ASN A 292 -1.34 -20.48 -11.76
C ASN A 292 -1.32 -21.93 -11.26
N ILE A 293 -1.36 -22.12 -9.94
CA ILE A 293 -1.19 -23.43 -9.32
C ILE A 293 -2.33 -24.41 -9.67
N LYS A 294 -3.48 -23.91 -10.12
CA LYS A 294 -4.61 -24.75 -10.54
C LYS A 294 -4.37 -25.45 -11.88
N ASN A 295 -3.39 -25.03 -12.67
CA ASN A 295 -3.07 -25.64 -13.95
C ASN A 295 -2.69 -27.12 -13.80
N LYS A 296 -3.15 -27.97 -14.71
CA LYS A 296 -2.94 -29.42 -14.68
C LYS A 296 -1.45 -29.82 -14.70
N LYS A 297 -0.60 -29.02 -15.32
CA LYS A 297 0.84 -29.31 -15.41
C LYS A 297 1.54 -29.42 -14.04
N TRP A 298 0.99 -28.81 -12.99
CA TRP A 298 1.52 -28.88 -11.64
C TRP A 298 1.09 -30.12 -10.85
N GLU A 299 0.25 -31.01 -11.42
CA GLU A 299 -0.34 -32.16 -10.76
C GLU A 299 0.70 -33.17 -10.28
N ASN A 300 1.76 -33.35 -11.05
CA ASN A 300 2.87 -34.26 -10.77
C ASN A 300 4.20 -33.52 -10.54
N ASP A 301 4.15 -32.22 -10.25
CA ASP A 301 5.34 -31.44 -9.92
C ASP A 301 5.59 -31.50 -8.40
N PHE A 302 6.47 -32.42 -7.99
CA PHE A 302 6.86 -32.62 -6.58
C PHE A 302 7.99 -31.69 -6.14
N SER A 303 8.44 -30.76 -6.98
CA SER A 303 9.43 -29.75 -6.58
C SER A 303 8.81 -28.76 -5.59
N LEU A 304 9.65 -28.12 -4.79
CA LEU A 304 9.28 -27.07 -3.85
C LEU A 304 8.62 -25.89 -4.56
N LEU A 305 7.84 -25.12 -3.82
CA LEU A 305 7.14 -23.96 -4.38
C LEU A 305 8.14 -22.95 -4.94
N ASP A 306 9.09 -22.52 -4.14
CA ASP A 306 10.22 -21.68 -4.55
C ASP A 306 11.43 -21.96 -3.66
N SER A 307 12.43 -22.69 -4.18
CA SER A 307 13.63 -23.04 -3.43
C SER A 307 14.59 -21.87 -3.18
N SER A 308 14.39 -20.74 -3.83
CA SER A 308 15.20 -19.53 -3.65
C SER A 308 14.80 -18.69 -2.43
N LEU A 309 13.58 -18.89 -1.92
CA LEU A 309 13.06 -18.21 -0.74
C LEU A 309 13.23 -19.09 0.51
N SER A 310 13.48 -18.44 1.66
CA SER A 310 13.81 -19.12 2.91
C SER A 310 12.63 -19.36 3.87
N ALA A 311 11.41 -18.95 3.49
CA ALA A 311 10.25 -19.16 4.34
C ALA A 311 9.88 -20.65 4.41
N PHE A 312 9.36 -21.10 5.56
CA PHE A 312 9.08 -22.52 5.77
C PHE A 312 8.11 -23.09 4.72
N VAL A 313 7.15 -22.30 4.25
CA VAL A 313 6.19 -22.74 3.21
C VAL A 313 6.86 -23.06 1.89
N ASP A 314 7.93 -22.33 1.56
CA ASP A 314 8.69 -22.50 0.32
C ASP A 314 9.61 -23.71 0.35
N GLN A 315 10.05 -24.08 1.56
CA GLN A 315 10.96 -25.20 1.81
C GLN A 315 10.26 -26.49 2.23
N THR A 316 8.93 -26.48 2.38
CA THR A 316 8.17 -27.62 2.90
C THR A 316 7.22 -28.21 1.87
N TYR A 317 6.50 -27.37 1.13
CA TYR A 317 5.38 -27.83 0.31
C TYR A 317 5.71 -27.88 -1.17
N SER A 318 5.35 -29.01 -1.83
CA SER A 318 5.48 -29.16 -3.28
C SER A 318 4.33 -28.47 -4.04
N LYS A 319 4.57 -28.12 -5.29
CA LYS A 319 3.54 -27.56 -6.18
C LYS A 319 2.37 -28.51 -6.36
N ALA A 320 2.64 -29.83 -6.50
CA ALA A 320 1.60 -30.87 -6.58
C ALA A 320 0.68 -30.88 -5.35
N TYR A 321 1.26 -30.80 -4.14
CA TYR A 321 0.47 -30.76 -2.91
C TYR A 321 -0.37 -29.49 -2.79
N ILE A 322 0.22 -28.32 -3.07
CA ILE A 322 -0.50 -27.04 -3.05
C ILE A 322 -1.65 -27.07 -4.06
N ARG A 323 -1.41 -27.57 -5.27
CA ARG A 323 -2.48 -27.74 -6.27
C ARG A 323 -3.59 -28.64 -5.73
N HIS A 324 -3.26 -29.77 -5.12
CA HIS A 324 -4.25 -30.66 -4.49
C HIS A 324 -5.12 -29.91 -3.49
N LEU A 325 -4.53 -29.11 -2.60
CA LEU A 325 -5.26 -28.28 -1.62
C LEU A 325 -6.25 -27.31 -2.28
N PHE A 326 -5.86 -26.67 -3.38
CA PHE A 326 -6.78 -25.81 -4.14
C PHE A 326 -7.92 -26.58 -4.80
N MET A 327 -7.65 -27.75 -5.35
CA MET A 327 -8.69 -28.59 -5.96
C MET A 327 -9.65 -29.15 -4.90
N ALA A 328 -9.13 -29.49 -3.72
CA ALA A 328 -9.91 -29.95 -2.57
C ALA A 328 -10.62 -28.80 -1.81
N LYS A 329 -10.36 -27.54 -2.18
CA LYS A 329 -10.86 -26.32 -1.51
C LYS A 329 -10.44 -26.23 -0.04
N GLU A 330 -9.27 -26.78 0.30
CA GLU A 330 -8.71 -26.70 1.64
C GLU A 330 -8.13 -25.30 1.90
N ILE A 331 -8.45 -24.71 3.06
CA ILE A 331 -8.01 -23.36 3.45
C ILE A 331 -6.49 -23.23 3.54
N LEU A 332 -5.80 -24.34 3.82
CA LEU A 332 -4.34 -24.36 3.91
C LEU A 332 -3.66 -23.93 2.58
N GLY A 333 -4.25 -24.28 1.43
CA GLY A 333 -3.74 -23.85 0.13
C GLY A 333 -3.65 -22.32 -0.01
N PRO A 334 -4.75 -21.57 0.16
CA PRO A 334 -4.73 -20.10 0.24
C PRO A 334 -3.82 -19.51 1.31
N MET A 335 -3.64 -20.16 2.46
CA MET A 335 -2.73 -19.70 3.52
C MET A 335 -1.27 -19.81 3.08
N ILE A 336 -0.85 -20.99 2.58
CA ILE A 336 0.50 -21.22 2.07
C ILE A 336 0.85 -20.19 0.98
N THR A 337 -0.02 -20.05 -0.03
CA THR A 337 0.25 -19.16 -1.17
C THR A 337 0.19 -17.68 -0.79
N SER A 338 -0.64 -17.28 0.18
CA SER A 338 -0.65 -15.90 0.70
C SER A 338 0.65 -15.57 1.43
N MET A 339 1.15 -16.48 2.23
CA MET A 339 2.42 -16.34 2.92
C MET A 339 3.58 -16.27 1.91
N HIS A 340 3.64 -17.20 0.96
CA HIS A 340 4.64 -17.19 -0.11
C HIS A 340 4.66 -15.85 -0.86
N ASN A 341 3.51 -15.39 -1.38
CA ASN A 341 3.48 -14.15 -2.15
C ASN A 341 3.97 -12.95 -1.32
N LEU A 342 3.62 -12.87 -0.03
CA LEU A 342 4.11 -11.79 0.83
C LEU A 342 5.63 -11.90 1.06
N VAL A 343 6.15 -13.11 1.29
CA VAL A 343 7.61 -13.33 1.39
C VAL A 343 8.31 -12.88 0.12
N PHE A 344 7.78 -13.28 -1.04
CA PHE A 344 8.32 -12.86 -2.34
C PHE A 344 8.34 -11.34 -2.52
N TYR A 345 7.24 -10.64 -2.16
CA TYR A 345 7.18 -9.18 -2.30
C TYR A 345 8.16 -8.47 -1.38
N LEU A 346 8.29 -8.92 -0.14
CA LEU A 346 9.26 -8.33 0.80
C LEU A 346 10.71 -8.66 0.39
N TRP A 347 10.96 -9.87 -0.09
CA TRP A 347 12.24 -10.23 -0.70
C TRP A 347 12.57 -9.31 -1.88
N LEU A 348 11.62 -9.10 -2.81
CA LEU A 348 11.82 -8.29 -4.01
C LEU A 348 12.25 -6.85 -3.71
N VAL A 349 11.56 -6.19 -2.78
CA VAL A 349 11.90 -4.81 -2.42
C VAL A 349 13.20 -4.72 -1.61
N ASN A 350 13.48 -5.73 -0.79
CA ASN A 350 14.75 -5.81 -0.06
C ASN A 350 15.92 -6.05 -1.03
N GLU A 351 15.78 -6.95 -2.01
CA GLU A 351 16.76 -7.16 -3.06
C GLU A 351 16.99 -5.88 -3.87
N ALA A 352 15.90 -5.18 -4.25
CA ALA A 352 16.01 -3.88 -4.91
C ALA A 352 16.83 -2.89 -4.07
N ARG A 353 16.60 -2.83 -2.76
CA ARG A 353 17.38 -2.00 -1.83
C ARG A 353 18.89 -2.35 -1.87
N GLU A 354 19.22 -3.64 -1.74
CA GLU A 354 20.63 -4.05 -1.76
C GLU A 354 21.29 -3.75 -3.12
N LYS A 355 20.56 -3.94 -4.23
CA LYS A 355 21.03 -3.58 -5.58
C LYS A 355 21.21 -2.07 -5.79
N ILE A 356 20.42 -1.22 -5.13
CA ILE A 356 20.64 0.23 -5.10
C ILE A 356 21.93 0.56 -4.35
N LYS A 357 22.18 -0.09 -3.22
CA LYS A 357 23.36 0.15 -2.38
C LYS A 357 24.65 -0.32 -3.04
N ASP A 358 24.62 -1.42 -3.78
CA ASP A 358 25.78 -1.94 -4.51
C ASP A 358 25.95 -1.36 -5.93
N GLY A 359 25.02 -0.50 -6.38
CA GLY A 359 25.09 0.20 -7.68
C GLY A 359 24.68 -0.66 -8.89
N THR A 360 24.08 -1.82 -8.68
CA THR A 360 23.68 -2.76 -9.77
C THR A 360 22.19 -2.77 -10.07
N PHE A 361 21.41 -1.91 -9.42
CA PHE A 361 19.94 -1.95 -9.45
C PHE A 361 19.36 -1.87 -10.86
N THR A 362 19.75 -0.90 -11.67
CA THR A 362 19.19 -0.72 -13.01
C THR A 362 19.39 -1.95 -13.90
N HIS A 363 20.58 -2.55 -13.87
CA HIS A 363 20.86 -3.78 -14.63
C HIS A 363 20.01 -4.96 -14.14
N TRP A 364 20.02 -5.21 -12.83
CA TRP A 364 19.25 -6.28 -12.19
C TRP A 364 17.74 -6.11 -12.44
N LYS A 365 17.20 -4.90 -12.26
CA LYS A 365 15.79 -4.57 -12.52
C LYS A 365 15.37 -4.97 -13.94
N ASN A 366 16.14 -4.62 -14.95
CA ASN A 366 15.80 -4.89 -16.34
C ASN A 366 15.72 -6.41 -16.63
N ILE A 367 16.51 -7.22 -15.97
CA ILE A 367 16.44 -8.69 -16.05
C ILE A 367 15.20 -9.19 -15.33
N MET A 368 14.98 -8.75 -14.09
CA MET A 368 13.88 -9.21 -13.24
C MET A 368 12.50 -8.88 -13.80
N VAL A 369 12.30 -7.67 -14.31
CA VAL A 369 11.03 -7.25 -14.93
C VAL A 369 10.63 -8.19 -16.07
N LYS A 370 11.58 -8.57 -16.93
CA LYS A 370 11.32 -9.51 -18.04
C LYS A 370 10.96 -10.91 -17.53
N LYS A 371 11.69 -11.43 -16.55
CA LYS A 371 11.44 -12.75 -15.96
C LYS A 371 10.08 -12.81 -15.27
N MET A 372 9.84 -11.91 -14.33
CA MET A 372 8.64 -11.92 -13.50
C MET A 372 7.33 -11.71 -14.28
N SER A 373 7.38 -11.05 -15.43
CA SER A 373 6.19 -10.87 -16.30
C SER A 373 5.82 -12.12 -17.11
N THR A 374 6.67 -13.15 -17.13
CA THR A 374 6.45 -14.41 -17.86
C THR A 374 5.40 -15.27 -17.13
N ARG A 375 4.54 -15.94 -17.88
CA ARG A 375 3.63 -16.97 -17.34
C ARG A 375 4.28 -18.34 -17.43
N LEU A 376 4.43 -18.99 -16.28
CA LEU A 376 4.99 -20.33 -16.16
C LEU A 376 3.92 -21.40 -16.31
#